data_abaf0017421ad53fa777d1d3a0f64121
#
_entry.id   abaf0017421ad53fa777d1d3a0f64121
#
_cell.length_a   1.000
_cell.length_b   1.000
_cell.length_c   1.000
_cell.angle_alpha   90.00
_cell.angle_beta   90.00
_cell.angle_gamma   90.00
#
_symmetry.space_group_name_H-M   'P 1'
#
loop_
_entity.id
_entity.type
_entity.pdbx_description
1 polymer ?
#
loop_
_entity_poly.entity_id
_entity_poly.type
_entity_poly.pdbx_seq_one_letter_code
_entity_poly.pdbx_strand_id
1 'polypeptide(L)'
;ESPHRGGTAGDAAVAVGSAPPVSYPRAGNIGGGGFMVIHLAKTGQNVTIDYRETAPAAATAAMFLDASGEPDPKKSRDSALSVGVPGTVAGLALAHEKSGSGKLSLADLIDPAIALARNGVDVVDDIADTLPLAQQRIARWHSSAPVFLNSDGSVLAPGQDLLQPDLAVTLRAIARDGPKGFYEGPVAEKLAAAVRKAGGIMTVDDLKNYR
;
A
#
# COMPACT_ATOMS: atom_id res chain seq x y z
N GLU A 1 12.41 16.84 3.17
CA GLU A 1 13.91 16.76 3.08
C GLU A 1 14.42 16.54 1.65
N SER A 2 13.68 15.80 0.78
CA SER A 2 14.16 15.48 -0.58
C SER A 2 14.59 16.71 -1.42
N PRO A 3 13.84 17.85 -1.46
CA PRO A 3 14.28 19.03 -2.18
C PRO A 3 15.59 19.63 -1.64
N HIS A 4 15.81 19.63 -0.33
CA HIS A 4 17.04 20.13 0.30
C HIS A 4 18.27 19.28 -0.03
N ARG A 5 18.09 18.00 -0.34
CA ARG A 5 19.15 17.10 -0.82
C ARG A 5 19.35 17.19 -2.35
N GLY A 6 18.74 18.18 -3.01
CA GLY A 6 18.82 18.39 -4.45
C GLY A 6 17.87 17.52 -5.27
N GLY A 7 16.82 17.01 -4.65
CA GLY A 7 15.73 16.28 -5.31
C GLY A 7 14.78 17.19 -6.08
N THR A 8 13.98 16.59 -6.95
CA THR A 8 12.86 17.22 -7.66
C THR A 8 11.55 17.10 -6.89
N ALA A 9 10.48 17.74 -7.38
CA ALA A 9 9.13 17.52 -6.90
C ALA A 9 8.70 16.04 -7.09
N GLY A 10 9.21 15.36 -8.15
CA GLY A 10 8.99 13.94 -8.38
C GLY A 10 9.60 13.07 -7.26
N ASP A 11 10.85 13.33 -6.86
CA ASP A 11 11.46 12.64 -5.72
C ASP A 11 10.66 12.88 -4.43
N ALA A 12 10.23 14.13 -4.20
CA ALA A 12 9.42 14.46 -3.03
C ALA A 12 8.07 13.72 -3.03
N ALA A 13 7.41 13.63 -4.19
CA ALA A 13 6.14 12.91 -4.34
C ALA A 13 6.29 11.41 -4.03
N VAL A 14 7.39 10.78 -4.47
CA VAL A 14 7.69 9.37 -4.17
C VAL A 14 7.95 9.16 -2.68
N ALA A 15 8.75 10.02 -2.05
CA ALA A 15 9.01 9.95 -0.62
C ALA A 15 7.72 10.15 0.20
N VAL A 16 6.90 11.15 -0.18
CA VAL A 16 5.59 11.40 0.44
C VAL A 16 4.65 10.22 0.16
N GLY A 17 4.59 9.67 -1.05
CA GLY A 17 3.74 8.52 -1.37
C GLY A 17 4.11 7.25 -0.59
N SER A 18 5.35 7.14 -0.12
CA SER A 18 5.83 6.01 0.67
C SER A 18 5.55 6.14 2.18
N ALA A 19 5.30 7.35 2.70
CA ALA A 19 5.12 7.59 4.13
C ALA A 19 3.68 7.35 4.65
N PRO A 20 2.58 7.76 3.96
CA PRO A 20 1.21 7.55 4.44
C PRO A 20 0.83 6.10 4.73
N PRO A 21 1.33 5.08 4.00
CA PRO A 21 1.12 3.69 4.38
C PRO A 21 1.51 3.37 5.81
N VAL A 22 2.47 4.12 6.35
CA VAL A 22 2.97 4.00 7.72
C VAL A 22 2.27 4.96 8.66
N SER A 23 2.26 6.26 8.34
CA SER A 23 1.81 7.32 9.26
C SER A 23 0.32 7.61 9.18
N TYR A 24 -0.35 7.19 8.11
CA TYR A 24 -1.78 7.40 7.90
C TYR A 24 -2.44 6.21 7.20
N PRO A 25 -2.44 5.01 7.82
CA PRO A 25 -2.88 3.76 7.20
C PRO A 25 -4.38 3.74 6.86
N ARG A 26 -5.15 4.71 7.35
CA ARG A 26 -6.56 4.90 7.00
C ARG A 26 -6.74 5.21 5.50
N ALA A 27 -5.82 5.94 4.89
CA ALA A 27 -5.92 6.36 3.49
C ALA A 27 -4.70 5.99 2.64
N GLY A 28 -3.52 5.78 3.24
CA GLY A 28 -2.30 5.39 2.53
C GLY A 28 -2.02 3.91 2.69
N ASN A 29 -1.69 3.23 1.58
CA ASN A 29 -1.22 1.85 1.62
C ASN A 29 -0.39 1.52 0.37
N ILE A 30 0.53 0.54 0.48
CA ILE A 30 1.27 0.01 -0.66
C ILE A 30 0.53 -1.13 -1.37
N GLY A 31 -0.55 -1.62 -0.77
CA GLY A 31 -1.43 -2.66 -1.31
C GLY A 31 -2.59 -2.13 -2.14
N GLY A 32 -2.59 -0.85 -2.47
CA GLY A 32 -3.59 -0.17 -3.27
C GLY A 32 -3.04 0.38 -4.58
N GLY A 33 -3.61 1.48 -5.03
CA GLY A 33 -3.22 2.17 -6.26
C GLY A 33 -3.55 3.65 -6.22
N GLY A 34 -3.47 4.30 -7.36
CA GLY A 34 -3.76 5.72 -7.49
C GLY A 34 -3.44 6.28 -8.85
N PHE A 35 -3.43 7.59 -8.89
CA PHE A 35 -3.10 8.37 -10.07
C PHE A 35 -2.11 9.47 -9.70
N MET A 36 -1.25 9.82 -10.64
CA MET A 36 -0.31 10.93 -10.48
C MET A 36 -0.33 11.81 -11.74
N VAL A 37 -0.36 13.12 -11.56
CA VAL A 37 -0.17 14.10 -12.63
C VAL A 37 1.11 14.87 -12.34
N ILE A 38 2.03 14.89 -13.31
CA ILE A 38 3.35 15.50 -13.18
C ILE A 38 3.48 16.57 -14.26
N HIS A 39 3.74 17.81 -13.84
CA HIS A 39 4.13 18.88 -14.75
C HIS A 39 5.66 18.97 -14.87
N LEU A 40 6.17 18.78 -16.08
CA LEU A 40 7.59 18.91 -16.38
C LEU A 40 7.90 20.34 -16.82
N ALA A 41 8.29 21.20 -15.88
CA ALA A 41 8.51 22.63 -16.13
C ALA A 41 9.54 22.93 -17.24
N LYS A 42 10.54 22.07 -17.43
CA LYS A 42 11.55 22.23 -18.49
C LYS A 42 11.00 22.08 -19.91
N THR A 43 10.00 21.24 -20.08
CA THR A 43 9.41 20.93 -21.41
C THR A 43 8.00 21.47 -21.56
N GLY A 44 7.36 21.93 -20.48
CA GLY A 44 5.95 22.32 -20.42
C GLY A 44 4.98 21.13 -20.56
N GLN A 45 5.48 19.90 -20.54
CA GLN A 45 4.66 18.69 -20.69
C GLN A 45 3.99 18.30 -19.40
N ASN A 46 2.77 17.78 -19.52
CA ASN A 46 2.07 17.10 -18.45
C ASN A 46 2.09 15.59 -18.71
N VAL A 47 2.49 14.82 -17.71
CA VAL A 47 2.54 13.36 -17.74
C VAL A 47 1.56 12.82 -16.70
N THR A 48 0.75 11.83 -17.08
CA THR A 48 -0.15 11.12 -16.18
C THR A 48 0.37 9.71 -15.98
N ILE A 49 0.43 9.26 -14.73
CA ILE A 49 0.70 7.87 -14.37
C ILE A 49 -0.57 7.31 -13.74
N ASP A 50 -1.13 6.29 -14.38
CA ASP A 50 -2.21 5.48 -13.85
C ASP A 50 -1.58 4.21 -13.23
N TYR A 51 -1.68 4.09 -11.91
CA TYR A 51 -1.21 2.92 -11.17
C TYR A 51 -2.34 2.35 -10.30
N ARG A 52 -3.55 2.45 -10.81
CA ARG A 52 -4.71 1.86 -10.16
C ARG A 52 -4.60 0.35 -10.09
N GLU A 53 -5.30 -0.24 -9.11
CA GLU A 53 -5.40 -1.69 -8.98
C GLU A 53 -6.05 -2.30 -10.22
N THR A 54 -5.56 -3.47 -10.60
CA THR A 54 -6.18 -4.28 -11.66
C THR A 54 -6.88 -5.49 -11.08
N ALA A 55 -7.87 -6.01 -11.80
CA ALA A 55 -8.51 -7.26 -11.41
C ALA A 55 -7.52 -8.44 -11.60
N PRO A 56 -7.46 -9.41 -10.66
CA PRO A 56 -6.76 -10.67 -10.91
C PRO A 56 -7.28 -11.37 -12.16
N ALA A 57 -6.42 -12.11 -12.86
CA ALA A 57 -6.76 -12.78 -14.12
C ALA A 57 -7.97 -13.76 -13.99
N ALA A 58 -8.17 -14.32 -12.81
CA ALA A 58 -9.29 -15.21 -12.51
C ALA A 58 -10.62 -14.48 -12.21
N ALA A 59 -10.66 -13.15 -12.27
CA ALA A 59 -11.88 -12.38 -12.01
C ALA A 59 -12.94 -12.62 -13.10
N THR A 60 -14.19 -12.75 -12.69
CA THR A 60 -15.33 -12.93 -13.59
C THR A 60 -16.43 -11.91 -13.30
N ALA A 61 -17.27 -11.62 -14.28
CA ALA A 61 -18.38 -10.69 -14.13
C ALA A 61 -19.38 -11.10 -13.03
N ALA A 62 -19.51 -12.39 -12.77
CA ALA A 62 -20.47 -12.94 -11.81
C ALA A 62 -19.88 -13.18 -10.40
N MET A 63 -18.59 -12.89 -10.17
CA MET A 63 -17.91 -13.26 -8.93
C MET A 63 -18.51 -12.62 -7.66
N PHE A 64 -19.21 -11.53 -7.80
CA PHE A 64 -19.86 -10.81 -6.70
C PHE A 64 -21.39 -11.01 -6.64
N LEU A 65 -21.92 -11.92 -7.43
CA LEU A 65 -23.33 -12.26 -7.39
C LEU A 65 -23.60 -13.34 -6.33
N ASP A 66 -24.79 -13.31 -5.74
CA ASP A 66 -25.30 -14.39 -4.89
C ASP A 66 -25.82 -15.60 -5.70
N ALA A 67 -26.42 -16.57 -5.03
CA ALA A 67 -26.97 -17.77 -5.67
C ALA A 67 -28.20 -17.50 -6.56
N SER A 68 -28.86 -16.35 -6.36
CA SER A 68 -30.00 -15.92 -7.18
C SER A 68 -29.58 -15.04 -8.38
N GLY A 69 -28.29 -14.72 -8.49
CA GLY A 69 -27.76 -13.85 -9.53
C GLY A 69 -27.82 -12.36 -9.20
N GLU A 70 -28.18 -12.01 -7.96
CA GLU A 70 -28.24 -10.62 -7.50
C GLU A 70 -26.92 -10.17 -6.90
N PRO A 71 -26.58 -8.85 -6.93
CA PRO A 71 -25.35 -8.32 -6.34
C PRO A 71 -25.27 -8.60 -4.83
N ASP A 72 -24.15 -9.17 -4.38
CA ASP A 72 -23.85 -9.40 -2.97
C ASP A 72 -22.83 -8.36 -2.46
N PRO A 73 -23.28 -7.33 -1.71
CA PRO A 73 -22.40 -6.30 -1.17
C PRO A 73 -21.35 -6.84 -0.19
N LYS A 74 -21.60 -7.97 0.48
CA LYS A 74 -20.62 -8.59 1.38
C LYS A 74 -19.45 -9.16 0.60
N LYS A 75 -19.72 -9.81 -0.55
CA LYS A 75 -18.66 -10.30 -1.43
C LYS A 75 -17.80 -9.17 -1.98
N SER A 76 -18.39 -8.05 -2.38
CA SER A 76 -17.67 -6.94 -3.02
C SER A 76 -16.97 -5.99 -2.04
N ARG A 77 -17.35 -5.99 -0.75
CA ARG A 77 -16.77 -5.08 0.25
C ARG A 77 -15.96 -5.75 1.35
N ASP A 78 -16.40 -6.93 1.79
CA ASP A 78 -15.90 -7.54 3.02
C ASP A 78 -15.20 -8.88 2.77
N SER A 79 -15.07 -9.34 1.52
CA SER A 79 -14.39 -10.57 1.18
C SER A 79 -13.04 -10.32 0.48
N ALA A 80 -12.15 -11.30 0.55
CA ALA A 80 -10.87 -11.27 -0.16
C ALA A 80 -11.02 -11.39 -1.69
N LEU A 81 -12.21 -11.69 -2.21
CA LEU A 81 -12.51 -11.64 -3.65
C LEU A 81 -12.37 -10.23 -4.23
N SER A 82 -12.63 -9.21 -3.40
CA SER A 82 -12.54 -7.80 -3.83
C SER A 82 -11.13 -7.21 -3.82
N VAL A 83 -10.12 -8.00 -3.43
CA VAL A 83 -8.74 -7.52 -3.42
C VAL A 83 -8.19 -7.47 -4.84
N GLY A 84 -7.89 -6.26 -5.32
CA GLY A 84 -7.23 -6.04 -6.60
C GLY A 84 -5.72 -6.21 -6.52
N VAL A 85 -5.08 -6.36 -7.68
CA VAL A 85 -3.60 -6.41 -7.79
C VAL A 85 -3.06 -5.00 -7.55
N PRO A 86 -2.19 -4.80 -6.55
CA PRO A 86 -1.73 -3.47 -6.15
C PRO A 86 -0.86 -2.78 -7.21
N GLY A 87 -1.04 -1.47 -7.37
CA GLY A 87 -0.27 -0.65 -8.31
C GLY A 87 0.68 0.37 -7.67
N THR A 88 0.49 0.71 -6.39
CA THR A 88 1.21 1.82 -5.74
C THR A 88 2.73 1.71 -5.89
N VAL A 89 3.32 0.55 -5.65
CA VAL A 89 4.78 0.37 -5.71
C VAL A 89 5.31 0.58 -7.14
N ALA A 90 4.61 0.04 -8.15
CA ALA A 90 4.98 0.24 -9.55
C ALA A 90 4.84 1.71 -9.97
N GLY A 91 3.73 2.37 -9.58
CA GLY A 91 3.49 3.77 -9.89
C GLY A 91 4.52 4.72 -9.30
N LEU A 92 4.88 4.53 -8.03
CA LEU A 92 5.90 5.33 -7.37
C LEU A 92 7.29 5.10 -7.99
N ALA A 93 7.64 3.86 -8.31
CA ALA A 93 8.90 3.56 -8.97
C ALA A 93 8.96 4.15 -10.39
N LEU A 94 7.87 4.08 -11.15
CA LEU A 94 7.78 4.70 -12.48
C LEU A 94 7.88 6.24 -12.37
N ALA A 95 7.23 6.85 -11.38
CA ALA A 95 7.33 8.29 -11.14
C ALA A 95 8.79 8.69 -10.81
N HIS A 96 9.49 7.92 -10.00
CA HIS A 96 10.91 8.12 -9.71
C HIS A 96 11.76 8.01 -10.98
N GLU A 97 11.57 6.98 -11.79
CA GLU A 97 12.28 6.78 -13.05
C GLU A 97 12.08 7.95 -14.03
N LYS A 98 10.83 8.42 -14.19
CA LYS A 98 10.47 9.42 -15.21
C LYS A 98 10.69 10.87 -14.77
N SER A 99 10.61 11.17 -13.47
CA SER A 99 10.61 12.53 -12.94
C SER A 99 11.57 12.78 -11.78
N GLY A 100 12.28 11.77 -11.33
CA GLY A 100 13.33 11.88 -10.31
C GLY A 100 14.51 12.72 -10.78
N SER A 101 15.26 13.24 -9.83
CA SER A 101 16.47 14.09 -10.08
C SER A 101 17.66 13.29 -10.61
N GLY A 102 17.64 11.97 -10.46
CA GLY A 102 18.81 11.11 -10.64
C GLY A 102 19.87 11.23 -9.52
N LYS A 103 19.65 12.08 -8.51
CA LYS A 103 20.57 12.28 -7.37
C LYS A 103 20.19 11.44 -6.14
N LEU A 104 18.94 11.08 -6.02
CA LEU A 104 18.40 10.27 -4.93
C LEU A 104 17.95 8.92 -5.49
N SER A 105 18.39 7.85 -4.85
CA SER A 105 17.90 6.51 -5.17
C SER A 105 16.50 6.28 -4.63
N LEU A 106 15.79 5.30 -5.14
CA LEU A 106 14.50 4.87 -4.58
C LEU A 106 14.64 4.49 -3.11
N ALA A 107 15.76 3.87 -2.74
CA ALA A 107 16.07 3.52 -1.35
C ALA A 107 16.18 4.77 -0.46
N ASP A 108 16.87 5.82 -0.91
CA ASP A 108 16.95 7.10 -0.16
C ASP A 108 15.58 7.71 0.11
N LEU A 109 14.64 7.53 -0.82
CA LEU A 109 13.28 8.09 -0.72
C LEU A 109 12.37 7.26 0.19
N ILE A 110 12.59 5.96 0.27
CA ILE A 110 11.79 5.04 1.09
C ILE A 110 12.33 4.92 2.52
N ASP A 111 13.63 5.15 2.75
CA ASP A 111 14.27 4.96 4.05
C ASP A 111 13.58 5.67 5.22
N PRO A 112 13.09 6.92 5.10
CA PRO A 112 12.31 7.55 6.16
C PRO A 112 11.04 6.77 6.53
N ALA A 113 10.34 6.21 5.56
CA ALA A 113 9.15 5.39 5.81
C ALA A 113 9.51 4.07 6.51
N ILE A 114 10.66 3.46 6.16
CA ILE A 114 11.19 2.28 6.87
C ILE A 114 11.46 2.59 8.33
N ALA A 115 12.09 3.73 8.60
CA ALA A 115 12.38 4.18 9.96
C ALA A 115 11.10 4.39 10.78
N LEU A 116 10.10 5.07 10.21
CA LEU A 116 8.79 5.28 10.84
C LEU A 116 8.08 3.94 11.13
N ALA A 117 8.05 3.03 10.16
CA ALA A 117 7.38 1.74 10.33
C ALA A 117 8.02 0.87 11.42
N ARG A 118 9.35 0.96 11.54
CA ARG A 118 10.12 0.21 12.54
C ARG A 118 10.05 0.81 13.94
N ASN A 119 10.16 2.13 14.03
CA ASN A 119 10.29 2.82 15.31
C ASN A 119 8.93 3.22 15.90
N GLY A 120 7.88 3.19 15.10
CA GLY A 120 6.54 3.64 15.45
C GLY A 120 6.27 5.08 15.03
N VAL A 121 5.00 5.38 14.94
CA VAL A 121 4.46 6.73 14.80
C VAL A 121 3.38 6.94 15.84
N ASP A 122 3.32 8.14 16.38
CA ASP A 122 2.26 8.49 17.35
C ASP A 122 0.88 8.33 16.70
N VAL A 123 -0.03 7.68 17.39
CA VAL A 123 -1.44 7.66 17.04
C VAL A 123 -1.99 9.06 17.30
N VAL A 124 -2.35 9.75 16.22
CA VAL A 124 -2.98 11.08 16.29
C VAL A 124 -4.50 10.96 16.37
N ASP A 125 -5.17 12.04 16.80
CA ASP A 125 -6.61 12.09 17.04
C ASP A 125 -7.42 11.54 15.85
N ASP A 126 -7.09 11.91 14.61
CA ASP A 126 -7.82 11.42 13.42
C ASP A 126 -7.77 9.90 13.26
N ILE A 127 -6.65 9.27 13.60
CA ILE A 127 -6.53 7.80 13.59
C ILE A 127 -7.34 7.23 14.77
N ALA A 128 -7.16 7.79 15.96
CA ALA A 128 -7.82 7.33 17.18
C ALA A 128 -9.36 7.43 17.07
N ASP A 129 -9.88 8.48 16.48
CA ASP A 129 -11.32 8.69 16.29
C ASP A 129 -11.95 7.69 15.31
N THR A 130 -11.16 7.17 14.38
CA THR A 130 -11.65 6.26 13.34
C THR A 130 -11.44 4.79 13.65
N LEU A 131 -10.44 4.42 14.46
CA LEU A 131 -10.19 3.04 14.84
C LEU A 131 -11.38 2.34 15.50
N PRO A 132 -12.17 2.97 16.41
CA PRO A 132 -13.35 2.35 17.00
C PRO A 132 -14.38 1.90 15.97
N LEU A 133 -14.54 2.67 14.88
CA LEU A 133 -15.47 2.34 13.79
C LEU A 133 -15.04 1.10 13.00
N ALA A 134 -13.76 0.80 13.00
CA ALA A 134 -13.15 -0.33 12.29
C ALA A 134 -12.82 -1.51 13.21
N GLN A 135 -12.87 -1.37 14.54
CA GLN A 135 -12.39 -2.33 15.53
C GLN A 135 -12.87 -3.77 15.28
N GLN A 136 -14.19 -3.95 15.13
CA GLN A 136 -14.76 -5.28 14.89
C GLN A 136 -14.27 -5.92 13.59
N ARG A 137 -14.03 -5.12 12.56
CA ARG A 137 -13.50 -5.58 11.28
C ARG A 137 -12.02 -5.95 11.40
N ILE A 138 -11.23 -5.10 12.06
CA ILE A 138 -9.79 -5.31 12.32
C ILE A 138 -9.59 -6.58 13.15
N ALA A 139 -10.38 -6.78 14.20
CA ALA A 139 -10.28 -7.94 15.10
C ALA A 139 -10.50 -9.30 14.42
N ARG A 140 -11.18 -9.33 13.26
CA ARG A 140 -11.38 -10.57 12.48
C ARG A 140 -10.11 -11.06 11.78
N TRP A 141 -9.11 -10.19 11.60
CA TRP A 141 -7.92 -10.47 10.82
C TRP A 141 -6.68 -10.52 11.70
N HIS A 142 -6.13 -11.72 11.88
CA HIS A 142 -4.91 -11.93 12.67
C HIS A 142 -3.70 -11.12 12.19
N SER A 143 -3.67 -10.70 10.92
CA SER A 143 -2.63 -9.84 10.37
C SER A 143 -2.80 -8.37 10.75
N SER A 144 -4.01 -7.92 11.04
CA SER A 144 -4.33 -6.52 11.31
C SER A 144 -4.49 -6.23 12.80
N ALA A 145 -5.07 -7.16 13.56
CA ALA A 145 -5.35 -6.96 14.97
C ALA A 145 -4.09 -6.57 15.78
N PRO A 146 -2.92 -7.23 15.66
CA PRO A 146 -1.73 -6.88 16.43
C PRO A 146 -1.13 -5.51 16.07
N VAL A 147 -1.53 -4.94 14.92
CA VAL A 147 -1.03 -3.63 14.46
C VAL A 147 -1.87 -2.49 15.04
N PHE A 148 -3.19 -2.68 15.12
CA PHE A 148 -4.14 -1.59 15.41
C PHE A 148 -4.87 -1.74 16.74
N LEU A 149 -4.72 -2.89 17.42
CA LEU A 149 -5.38 -3.18 18.69
C LEU A 149 -4.36 -3.52 19.76
N ASN A 150 -4.68 -3.11 20.99
CA ASN A 150 -3.97 -3.56 22.18
C ASN A 150 -4.23 -5.06 22.46
N SER A 151 -3.45 -5.67 23.34
CA SER A 151 -3.58 -7.09 23.68
C SER A 151 -4.93 -7.46 24.32
N ASP A 152 -5.63 -6.49 24.90
CA ASP A 152 -6.98 -6.65 25.45
C ASP A 152 -8.09 -6.46 24.41
N GLY A 153 -7.72 -6.19 23.15
CA GLY A 153 -8.64 -5.95 22.03
C GLY A 153 -9.14 -4.51 21.93
N SER A 154 -8.76 -3.61 22.83
CA SER A 154 -9.06 -2.18 22.69
C SER A 154 -8.26 -1.57 21.53
N VAL A 155 -8.78 -0.48 20.95
CA VAL A 155 -8.08 0.26 19.91
C VAL A 155 -6.90 1.04 20.49
N LEU A 156 -5.90 1.32 19.66
CA LEU A 156 -4.81 2.22 20.05
C LEU A 156 -5.37 3.63 20.31
N ALA A 157 -4.91 4.23 21.43
CA ALA A 157 -5.28 5.56 21.86
C ALA A 157 -4.27 6.62 21.40
N PRO A 158 -4.64 7.92 21.39
CA PRO A 158 -3.71 9.02 21.15
C PRO A 158 -2.45 8.92 22.02
N GLY A 159 -1.27 9.13 21.41
CA GLY A 159 0.02 9.04 22.08
C GLY A 159 0.58 7.63 22.26
N GLN A 160 -0.14 6.58 21.83
CA GLN A 160 0.45 5.26 21.70
C GLN A 160 1.16 5.13 20.34
N ASP A 161 2.14 4.24 20.27
CA ASP A 161 2.89 3.99 19.04
C ASP A 161 2.16 2.99 18.13
N LEU A 162 1.95 3.39 16.88
CA LEU A 162 1.58 2.50 15.80
C LEU A 162 2.85 1.88 15.21
N LEU A 163 3.11 0.63 15.56
CA LEU A 163 4.28 -0.13 15.12
C LEU A 163 3.92 -1.07 13.97
N GLN A 164 4.70 -1.01 12.89
CA GLN A 164 4.46 -1.82 11.68
C GLN A 164 5.76 -2.53 11.21
N PRO A 165 6.35 -3.41 12.02
CA PRO A 165 7.64 -4.03 11.72
C PRO A 165 7.63 -4.87 10.42
N ASP A 166 6.52 -5.54 10.12
CA ASP A 166 6.38 -6.32 8.88
C ASP A 166 6.30 -5.43 7.64
N LEU A 167 5.67 -4.24 7.77
CA LEU A 167 5.68 -3.23 6.70
C LEU A 167 7.10 -2.70 6.49
N ALA A 168 7.87 -2.48 7.57
CA ALA A 168 9.28 -2.09 7.45
C ALA A 168 10.13 -3.14 6.71
N VAL A 169 9.86 -4.44 6.89
CA VAL A 169 10.52 -5.52 6.13
C VAL A 169 10.15 -5.43 4.64
N THR A 170 8.87 -5.22 4.34
CA THR A 170 8.39 -5.09 2.96
C THR A 170 8.99 -3.86 2.28
N LEU A 171 8.99 -2.71 2.94
CA LEU A 171 9.60 -1.48 2.42
C LEU A 171 11.10 -1.64 2.19
N ARG A 172 11.82 -2.37 3.04
CA ARG A 172 13.25 -2.68 2.81
C ARG A 172 13.46 -3.56 1.58
N ALA A 173 12.58 -4.52 1.31
CA ALA A 173 12.65 -5.31 0.08
C ALA A 173 12.47 -4.44 -1.16
N ILE A 174 11.51 -3.50 -1.12
CA ILE A 174 11.28 -2.53 -2.19
C ILE A 174 12.48 -1.59 -2.35
N ALA A 175 13.05 -1.08 -1.26
CA ALA A 175 14.22 -0.19 -1.30
C ALA A 175 15.45 -0.88 -1.92
N ARG A 176 15.65 -2.17 -1.65
CA ARG A 176 16.78 -2.96 -2.15
C ARG A 176 16.61 -3.38 -3.61
N ASP A 177 15.45 -3.90 -3.98
CA ASP A 177 15.21 -4.60 -5.24
C ASP A 177 14.27 -3.82 -6.19
N GLY A 178 13.85 -2.61 -5.81
CA GLY A 178 12.84 -1.84 -6.53
C GLY A 178 11.47 -2.56 -6.54
N PRO A 179 10.67 -2.38 -7.61
CA PRO A 179 9.36 -3.04 -7.73
C PRO A 179 9.42 -4.56 -7.60
N LYS A 180 10.52 -5.20 -8.02
CA LYS A 180 10.70 -6.65 -7.90
C LYS A 180 10.62 -7.12 -6.45
N GLY A 181 11.10 -6.30 -5.51
CA GLY A 181 11.03 -6.61 -4.08
C GLY A 181 9.59 -6.74 -3.54
N PHE A 182 8.60 -6.25 -4.29
CA PHE A 182 7.19 -6.36 -3.94
C PHE A 182 6.43 -7.35 -4.83
N TYR A 183 6.66 -7.30 -6.15
CA TYR A 183 5.89 -8.07 -7.13
C TYR A 183 6.44 -9.47 -7.40
N GLU A 184 7.64 -9.78 -6.93
CA GLU A 184 8.30 -11.06 -7.10
C GLU A 184 8.86 -11.57 -5.75
N GLY A 185 9.14 -12.87 -5.65
CA GLY A 185 9.78 -13.50 -4.49
C GLY A 185 8.94 -13.48 -3.22
N PRO A 186 9.56 -13.44 -2.02
CA PRO A 186 8.90 -13.74 -0.76
C PRO A 186 7.74 -12.82 -0.38
N VAL A 187 7.78 -11.53 -0.79
CA VAL A 187 6.67 -10.58 -0.51
C VAL A 187 5.46 -10.95 -1.36
N ALA A 188 5.65 -11.15 -2.66
CA ALA A 188 4.58 -11.53 -3.58
C ALA A 188 3.95 -12.88 -3.18
N GLU A 189 4.78 -13.86 -2.83
CA GLU A 189 4.34 -15.19 -2.40
C GLU A 189 3.48 -15.12 -1.14
N LYS A 190 3.93 -14.38 -0.12
CA LYS A 190 3.16 -14.18 1.13
C LYS A 190 1.86 -13.45 0.89
N LEU A 191 1.88 -12.39 0.07
CA LEU A 191 0.68 -11.61 -0.27
C LEU A 191 -0.35 -12.48 -0.99
N ALA A 192 0.03 -13.17 -2.07
CA ALA A 192 -0.85 -14.04 -2.80
C ALA A 192 -1.39 -15.19 -1.92
N ALA A 193 -0.53 -15.80 -1.10
CA ALA A 193 -0.93 -16.86 -0.18
C ALA A 193 -1.96 -16.36 0.86
N ALA A 194 -1.75 -15.16 1.43
CA ALA A 194 -2.67 -14.57 2.40
C ALA A 194 -4.04 -14.27 1.77
N VAL A 195 -4.06 -13.66 0.58
CA VAL A 195 -5.30 -13.37 -0.15
C VAL A 195 -6.05 -14.66 -0.49
N ARG A 196 -5.36 -15.68 -0.98
CA ARG A 196 -5.98 -16.98 -1.29
C ARG A 196 -6.49 -17.70 -0.05
N LYS A 197 -5.74 -17.68 1.06
CA LYS A 197 -6.18 -18.25 2.34
C LYS A 197 -7.45 -17.59 2.86
N ALA A 198 -7.64 -16.32 2.56
CA ALA A 198 -8.85 -15.57 2.91
C ALA A 198 -10.02 -15.76 1.91
N GLY A 199 -9.85 -16.61 0.89
CA GLY A 199 -10.87 -16.89 -0.13
C GLY A 199 -10.81 -15.98 -1.37
N GLY A 200 -9.75 -15.20 -1.53
CA GLY A 200 -9.51 -14.41 -2.74
C GLY A 200 -8.88 -15.20 -3.88
N ILE A 201 -8.66 -14.55 -5.01
CA ILE A 201 -8.27 -15.20 -6.28
C ILE A 201 -6.92 -14.71 -6.82
N MET A 202 -6.28 -13.73 -6.16
CA MET A 202 -4.98 -13.21 -6.60
C MET A 202 -3.89 -14.28 -6.57
N THR A 203 -3.04 -14.28 -7.59
CA THR A 203 -1.88 -15.17 -7.74
C THR A 203 -0.57 -14.39 -7.76
N VAL A 204 0.55 -15.10 -7.64
CA VAL A 204 1.88 -14.51 -7.83
C VAL A 204 2.07 -14.01 -9.27
N ASP A 205 1.48 -14.71 -10.24
CA ASP A 205 1.54 -14.30 -11.65
C ASP A 205 0.77 -13.00 -11.90
N ASP A 206 -0.36 -12.77 -11.22
CA ASP A 206 -1.07 -11.49 -11.28
C ASP A 206 -0.17 -10.34 -10.80
N LEU A 207 0.54 -10.54 -9.67
CA LEU A 207 1.48 -9.56 -9.12
C LEU A 207 2.64 -9.31 -10.10
N LYS A 208 3.29 -10.36 -10.57
CA LYS A 208 4.44 -10.27 -11.51
C LYS A 208 4.08 -9.61 -12.83
N ASN A 209 2.85 -9.77 -13.30
CA ASN A 209 2.37 -9.23 -14.57
C ASN A 209 1.69 -7.85 -14.44
N TYR A 210 1.67 -7.25 -13.26
CA TYR A 210 1.12 -5.90 -13.08
C TYR A 210 1.88 -4.89 -13.98
N ARG A 211 1.12 -4.03 -14.70
CA ARG A 211 1.66 -3.00 -15.61
C ARG A 211 0.81 -1.72 -15.47
#